data_47ec1ac54cd5bf44e57f772abf04bf21
#
_entry.id   47ec1ac54cd5bf44e57f772abf04bf21
#
_cell.length_a   1.000
_cell.length_b   1.000
_cell.length_c   1.000
_cell.angle_alpha   90.00
_cell.angle_beta   90.00
_cell.angle_gamma   90.00
#
_symmetry.space_group_name_H-M   'P 1'
#
loop_
_entity.id
_entity.type
_entity.pdbx_description
1 polymer ?
#
loop_
_entity_poly.entity_id
_entity_poly.type
_entity_poly.pdbx_seq_one_letter_code
_entity_poly.pdbx_strand_id
1 'polypeptide(L)'
;IAGYLEGIKDGREFYERARKISKQKPIIIWKGGLTETGARAALAHTGALTGSRQVWDAMFKQAGIISVNSIEEVADCAVAFYGLPLPKGKRVAILSGMAGTNVGTADNCLMIGLEMAKYSEKTLQKLSKILPAIGTTAANPTDIGAGVLVNPKLYKETAKALLEDENIDMLIIITGPDNPSTIVDLAEVAQHAAKPMVICLFDIAGLVEPQIKFLQEKHIPVYLDPKRAAFVLAKMAQYAEYRTNL
;
A
#
# COMPACT_ATOMS: atom_id res chain seq x y z
N ILE A 1 -11.90 -1.75 -11.08
CA ILE A 1 -11.68 -1.79 -12.52
C ILE A 1 -10.23 -1.48 -12.77
N ALA A 2 -9.53 -2.32 -13.55
CA ALA A 2 -8.15 -2.08 -13.91
C ALA A 2 -7.99 -2.14 -15.43
N GLY A 3 -7.11 -1.30 -16.00
CA GLY A 3 -6.94 -1.25 -17.45
C GLY A 3 -5.71 -0.49 -17.92
N TYR A 4 -5.40 -0.71 -19.19
CA TYR A 4 -4.40 0.02 -19.96
C TYR A 4 -5.10 0.83 -21.05
N LEU A 5 -4.71 2.09 -21.25
CA LEU A 5 -5.28 2.98 -22.25
C LEU A 5 -4.18 3.71 -23.03
N GLU A 6 -4.30 3.77 -24.35
CA GLU A 6 -3.46 4.62 -25.21
C GLU A 6 -4.18 5.89 -25.64
N GLY A 7 -5.48 5.79 -25.93
CA GLY A 7 -6.32 6.91 -26.34
C GLY A 7 -7.79 6.63 -26.07
N ILE A 8 -8.62 7.66 -26.22
CA ILE A 8 -10.08 7.57 -26.08
C ILE A 8 -10.71 8.39 -27.18
N LYS A 9 -11.74 7.87 -27.85
CA LYS A 9 -12.45 8.56 -28.92
C LYS A 9 -13.31 9.72 -28.41
N ASP A 10 -14.07 9.50 -27.36
CA ASP A 10 -14.89 10.49 -26.68
C ASP A 10 -14.39 10.69 -25.23
N GLY A 11 -13.52 11.68 -25.05
CA GLY A 11 -12.93 12.01 -23.75
C GLY A 11 -13.95 12.54 -22.75
N ARG A 12 -15.01 13.25 -23.22
CA ARG A 12 -16.06 13.78 -22.36
C ARG A 12 -16.94 12.68 -21.82
N GLU A 13 -17.41 11.82 -22.66
CA GLU A 13 -18.21 10.67 -22.25
C GLU A 13 -17.42 9.76 -21.27
N PHE A 14 -16.15 9.51 -21.56
CA PHE A 14 -15.28 8.74 -20.68
C PHE A 14 -15.16 9.41 -19.29
N TYR A 15 -14.89 10.71 -19.25
CA TYR A 15 -14.79 11.47 -18.01
C TYR A 15 -16.07 11.37 -17.17
N GLU A 16 -17.22 11.62 -17.77
CA GLU A 16 -18.51 11.59 -17.08
C GLU A 16 -18.83 10.19 -16.52
N ARG A 17 -18.60 9.14 -17.32
CA ARG A 17 -18.78 7.75 -16.89
C ARG A 17 -17.78 7.35 -15.80
N ALA A 18 -16.50 7.66 -15.99
CA ALA A 18 -15.46 7.36 -15.02
C ALA A 18 -15.75 8.03 -13.66
N ARG A 19 -16.10 9.34 -13.67
CA ARG A 19 -16.48 10.09 -12.48
C ARG A 19 -17.69 9.49 -11.74
N LYS A 20 -18.67 8.96 -12.47
CA LYS A 20 -19.82 8.27 -11.87
C LYS A 20 -19.42 6.93 -11.23
N ILE A 21 -18.58 6.16 -11.91
CA ILE A 21 -18.16 4.83 -11.48
C ILE A 21 -17.16 4.91 -10.31
N SER A 22 -16.20 5.85 -10.36
CA SER A 22 -15.17 6.00 -9.32
C SER A 22 -15.73 6.37 -7.95
N LYS A 23 -16.95 6.92 -7.87
CA LYS A 23 -17.68 7.11 -6.61
C LYS A 23 -18.02 5.79 -5.92
N GLN A 24 -18.12 4.71 -6.66
CA GLN A 24 -18.56 3.39 -6.17
C GLN A 24 -17.42 2.37 -6.16
N LYS A 25 -16.55 2.41 -7.18
CA LYS A 25 -15.49 1.42 -7.42
C LYS A 25 -14.20 2.10 -7.82
N PRO A 26 -13.03 1.67 -7.33
CA PRO A 26 -11.75 2.17 -7.81
C PRO A 26 -11.57 1.86 -9.30
N ILE A 27 -11.02 2.83 -10.03
CA ILE A 27 -10.59 2.70 -11.41
C ILE A 27 -9.10 2.93 -11.45
N ILE A 28 -8.34 1.91 -11.82
CA ILE A 28 -6.87 1.90 -11.87
C ILE A 28 -6.48 1.88 -13.34
N ILE A 29 -5.76 2.89 -13.80
CA ILE A 29 -5.39 3.02 -15.21
C ILE A 29 -3.89 3.25 -15.38
N TRP A 30 -3.30 2.39 -16.19
CA TRP A 30 -2.00 2.65 -16.79
C TRP A 30 -2.19 3.32 -18.14
N LYS A 31 -1.80 4.60 -18.25
CA LYS A 31 -1.92 5.38 -19.49
C LYS A 31 -0.62 5.32 -20.27
N GLY A 32 -0.67 4.72 -21.45
CA GLY A 32 0.42 4.71 -22.42
C GLY A 32 0.44 5.95 -23.31
N GLY A 33 1.58 6.20 -23.98
CA GLY A 33 1.72 7.29 -24.95
C GLY A 33 1.77 8.70 -24.32
N LEU A 34 2.32 8.86 -23.12
CA LEU A 34 2.43 10.14 -22.42
C LEU A 34 3.70 10.93 -22.79
N THR A 35 4.62 10.34 -23.55
CA THR A 35 5.81 10.97 -24.09
C THR A 35 5.70 11.07 -25.61
N GLU A 36 6.46 11.96 -26.24
CA GLU A 36 6.44 12.12 -27.69
C GLU A 36 6.77 10.80 -28.44
N THR A 37 7.78 10.06 -27.95
CA THR A 37 8.13 8.76 -28.50
C THR A 37 7.03 7.74 -28.31
N GLY A 38 6.45 7.68 -27.09
CA GLY A 38 5.33 6.77 -26.81
C GLY A 38 4.08 7.11 -27.63
N ALA A 39 3.81 8.39 -27.87
CA ALA A 39 2.69 8.82 -28.71
C ALA A 39 2.87 8.39 -30.16
N ARG A 40 4.08 8.56 -30.73
CA ARG A 40 4.39 8.04 -32.08
C ARG A 40 4.22 6.53 -32.19
N ALA A 41 4.68 5.80 -31.16
CA ALA A 41 4.55 4.34 -31.14
C ALA A 41 3.07 3.90 -31.07
N ALA A 42 2.26 4.52 -30.22
CA ALA A 42 0.83 4.26 -30.12
C ALA A 42 0.08 4.57 -31.41
N LEU A 43 0.40 5.69 -32.07
CA LEU A 43 -0.18 6.05 -33.37
C LEU A 43 0.16 5.01 -34.43
N ALA A 44 1.41 4.54 -34.49
CA ALA A 44 1.84 3.53 -35.47
C ALA A 44 1.23 2.15 -35.22
N HIS A 45 1.00 1.78 -33.96
CA HIS A 45 0.52 0.46 -33.56
C HIS A 45 -1.00 0.34 -33.58
N THR A 46 -1.72 1.31 -32.99
CA THR A 46 -3.18 1.25 -32.80
C THR A 46 -3.94 2.39 -33.47
N GLY A 47 -3.24 3.35 -34.10
CA GLY A 47 -3.84 4.57 -34.62
C GLY A 47 -4.35 5.53 -33.52
N ALA A 48 -3.97 5.29 -32.27
CA ALA A 48 -4.49 6.07 -31.15
C ALA A 48 -3.88 7.48 -31.09
N LEU A 49 -4.74 8.49 -30.97
CA LEU A 49 -4.35 9.85 -30.58
C LEU A 49 -4.26 9.91 -29.06
N THR A 50 -3.05 10.02 -28.55
CA THR A 50 -2.79 9.84 -27.10
C THR A 50 -3.11 11.04 -26.24
N GLY A 51 -3.19 12.26 -26.82
CA GLY A 51 -3.44 13.50 -26.09
C GLY A 51 -2.23 13.96 -25.26
N SER A 52 -2.38 15.07 -24.54
CA SER A 52 -1.31 15.62 -23.68
C SER A 52 -1.36 15.03 -22.28
N ARG A 53 -0.18 14.84 -21.67
CA ARG A 53 -0.03 14.33 -20.30
C ARG A 53 -0.81 15.19 -19.29
N GLN A 54 -0.71 16.52 -19.39
CA GLN A 54 -1.35 17.44 -18.45
C GLN A 54 -2.88 17.27 -18.46
N VAL A 55 -3.48 17.09 -19.64
CA VAL A 55 -4.94 16.86 -19.77
C VAL A 55 -5.33 15.53 -19.12
N TRP A 56 -4.55 14.46 -19.34
CA TRP A 56 -4.82 13.17 -18.73
C TRP A 56 -4.68 13.21 -17.20
N ASP A 57 -3.61 13.81 -16.68
CA ASP A 57 -3.38 13.93 -15.23
C ASP A 57 -4.51 14.72 -14.56
N ALA A 58 -4.94 15.84 -15.17
CA ALA A 58 -6.06 16.64 -14.69
C ALA A 58 -7.39 15.87 -14.71
N MET A 59 -7.67 15.17 -15.82
CA MET A 59 -8.89 14.39 -15.99
C MET A 59 -8.93 13.22 -15.00
N PHE A 60 -7.83 12.47 -14.84
CA PHE A 60 -7.76 11.38 -13.89
C PHE A 60 -7.98 11.85 -12.46
N LYS A 61 -7.33 12.95 -12.06
CA LYS A 61 -7.52 13.55 -10.74
C LYS A 61 -8.98 13.95 -10.50
N GLN A 62 -9.61 14.64 -11.46
CA GLN A 62 -11.00 15.10 -11.34
C GLN A 62 -12.01 13.94 -11.36
N ALA A 63 -11.73 12.88 -12.10
CA ALA A 63 -12.59 11.71 -12.20
C ALA A 63 -12.35 10.68 -11.09
N GLY A 64 -11.34 10.87 -10.20
CA GLY A 64 -10.98 9.93 -9.16
C GLY A 64 -10.37 8.63 -9.69
N ILE A 65 -9.72 8.71 -10.86
CA ILE A 65 -8.99 7.58 -11.46
C ILE A 65 -7.61 7.49 -10.82
N ILE A 66 -7.24 6.28 -10.43
CA ILE A 66 -5.93 5.95 -9.88
C ILE A 66 -4.97 5.75 -11.05
N SER A 67 -4.08 6.72 -11.25
CA SER A 67 -3.05 6.65 -12.28
C SER A 67 -1.85 5.85 -11.79
N VAL A 68 -1.39 4.91 -12.65
CA VAL A 68 -0.22 4.05 -12.43
C VAL A 68 0.65 4.03 -13.69
N ASN A 69 1.91 3.56 -13.57
CA ASN A 69 2.91 3.69 -14.63
C ASN A 69 3.41 2.35 -15.18
N SER A 70 2.94 1.23 -14.66
CA SER A 70 3.32 -0.11 -15.12
C SER A 70 2.23 -1.13 -14.88
N ILE A 71 2.34 -2.29 -15.53
CA ILE A 71 1.43 -3.43 -15.30
C ILE A 71 1.58 -3.97 -13.85
N GLU A 72 2.78 -3.90 -13.30
CA GLU A 72 3.05 -4.30 -11.93
C GLU A 72 2.30 -3.40 -10.93
N GLU A 73 2.34 -2.07 -11.12
CA GLU A 73 1.59 -1.13 -10.31
C GLU A 73 0.05 -1.31 -10.46
N VAL A 74 -0.43 -1.70 -11.66
CA VAL A 74 -1.83 -2.07 -11.86
C VAL A 74 -2.20 -3.26 -10.99
N ALA A 75 -1.39 -4.32 -11.03
CA ALA A 75 -1.63 -5.55 -10.26
C ALA A 75 -1.58 -5.27 -8.75
N ASP A 76 -0.56 -4.55 -8.30
CA ASP A 76 -0.38 -4.19 -6.89
C ASP A 76 -1.57 -3.43 -6.33
N CYS A 77 -2.01 -2.38 -7.04
CA CYS A 77 -3.18 -1.62 -6.65
C CYS A 77 -4.45 -2.48 -6.68
N ALA A 78 -4.63 -3.31 -7.72
CA ALA A 78 -5.82 -4.14 -7.84
C ALA A 78 -5.96 -5.11 -6.67
N VAL A 79 -4.87 -5.77 -6.28
CA VAL A 79 -4.84 -6.69 -5.13
C VAL A 79 -5.15 -5.96 -3.82
N ALA A 80 -4.56 -4.77 -3.60
CA ALA A 80 -4.81 -4.01 -2.39
C ALA A 80 -6.24 -3.51 -2.29
N PHE A 81 -6.79 -2.94 -3.37
CA PHE A 81 -8.19 -2.48 -3.39
C PHE A 81 -9.21 -3.61 -3.29
N TYR A 82 -8.82 -4.84 -3.62
CA TYR A 82 -9.66 -6.03 -3.45
C TYR A 82 -9.63 -6.55 -2.01
N GLY A 83 -8.44 -6.61 -1.40
CA GLY A 83 -8.22 -7.28 -0.12
C GLY A 83 -8.26 -6.39 1.12
N LEU A 84 -8.20 -5.05 0.96
CA LEU A 84 -8.06 -4.14 2.10
C LEU A 84 -9.21 -3.13 2.21
N PRO A 85 -9.57 -2.73 3.45
CA PRO A 85 -10.45 -1.59 3.66
C PRO A 85 -9.77 -0.29 3.22
N LEU A 86 -10.55 0.75 2.90
CA LEU A 86 -9.99 2.07 2.61
C LEU A 86 -9.49 2.74 3.89
N PRO A 87 -8.33 3.43 3.84
CA PRO A 87 -7.84 4.18 4.97
C PRO A 87 -8.71 5.42 5.24
N LYS A 88 -8.72 5.91 6.47
CA LYS A 88 -9.42 7.15 6.85
C LYS A 88 -8.59 8.42 6.61
N GLY A 89 -7.29 8.28 6.42
CA GLY A 89 -6.34 9.38 6.22
C GLY A 89 -5.02 8.88 5.65
N LYS A 90 -3.94 9.63 5.87
CA LYS A 90 -2.60 9.40 5.30
C LYS A 90 -1.56 8.94 6.34
N ARG A 91 -1.98 8.78 7.61
CA ARG A 91 -1.07 8.48 8.73
C ARG A 91 -0.71 7.00 8.74
N VAL A 92 0.54 6.69 8.41
CA VAL A 92 1.07 5.33 8.34
C VAL A 92 1.92 5.00 9.56
N ALA A 93 1.76 3.79 10.09
CA ALA A 93 2.69 3.16 11.01
C ALA A 93 3.53 2.11 10.27
N ILE A 94 4.78 1.95 10.69
CA ILE A 94 5.69 0.93 10.19
C ILE A 94 6.11 0.07 11.36
N LEU A 95 6.07 -1.25 11.16
CA LEU A 95 6.48 -2.26 12.13
C LEU A 95 7.47 -3.24 11.48
N SER A 96 8.65 -3.39 12.08
CA SER A 96 9.68 -4.31 11.57
C SER A 96 10.58 -4.83 12.69
N GLY A 97 11.18 -5.99 12.48
CA GLY A 97 12.33 -6.46 13.25
C GLY A 97 13.69 -6.13 12.61
N MET A 98 13.70 -5.29 11.55
CA MET A 98 14.88 -4.96 10.76
C MET A 98 15.07 -3.44 10.66
N ALA A 99 15.85 -2.86 11.57
CA ALA A 99 16.03 -1.42 11.72
C ALA A 99 16.40 -0.67 10.43
N GLY A 100 17.28 -1.21 9.59
CA GLY A 100 17.69 -0.57 8.34
C GLY A 100 16.57 -0.40 7.33
N THR A 101 15.65 -1.35 7.25
CA THR A 101 14.48 -1.28 6.34
C THR A 101 13.46 -0.23 6.81
N ASN A 102 13.40 0.03 8.12
CA ASN A 102 12.51 1.02 8.69
C ASN A 102 12.79 2.43 8.18
N VAL A 103 14.08 2.81 8.13
CA VAL A 103 14.51 4.14 7.66
C VAL A 103 14.11 4.36 6.20
N GLY A 104 14.51 3.46 5.31
CA GLY A 104 14.17 3.57 3.89
C GLY A 104 12.66 3.52 3.61
N THR A 105 11.91 2.77 4.41
CA THR A 105 10.44 2.71 4.27
C THR A 105 9.79 4.02 4.69
N ALA A 106 10.26 4.63 5.79
CA ALA A 106 9.77 5.94 6.22
C ALA A 106 10.00 7.02 5.16
N ASP A 107 11.22 7.05 4.56
CA ASP A 107 11.53 7.96 3.46
C ASP A 107 10.60 7.74 2.26
N ASN A 108 10.40 6.48 1.84
CA ASN A 108 9.47 6.15 0.76
C ASN A 108 8.05 6.64 1.04
N CYS A 109 7.54 6.47 2.27
CA CYS A 109 6.22 6.94 2.66
C CYS A 109 6.09 8.47 2.56
N LEU A 110 7.06 9.20 3.11
CA LEU A 110 7.05 10.67 3.10
C LEU A 110 7.19 11.24 1.68
N MET A 111 8.06 10.67 0.84
CA MET A 111 8.28 11.11 -0.55
C MET A 111 7.02 11.00 -1.42
N ILE A 112 6.12 10.10 -1.11
CA ILE A 112 4.88 9.90 -1.88
C ILE A 112 3.63 10.52 -1.21
N GLY A 113 3.83 11.32 -0.14
CA GLY A 113 2.79 12.12 0.50
C GLY A 113 1.98 11.39 1.57
N LEU A 114 2.48 10.27 2.11
CA LEU A 114 2.00 9.72 3.37
C LEU A 114 2.61 10.50 4.55
N GLU A 115 2.04 10.33 5.72
CA GLU A 115 2.45 10.99 6.96
C GLU A 115 2.82 9.94 8.00
N MET A 116 3.95 10.11 8.68
CA MET A 116 4.30 9.21 9.78
C MET A 116 3.36 9.46 10.96
N ALA A 117 2.61 8.43 11.36
CA ALA A 117 1.68 8.53 12.49
C ALA A 117 2.42 8.83 13.80
N LYS A 118 1.89 9.75 14.60
CA LYS A 118 2.31 9.96 15.99
C LYS A 118 1.42 9.12 16.90
N TYR A 119 2.00 8.13 17.56
CA TYR A 119 1.24 7.23 18.42
C TYR A 119 0.66 7.95 19.63
N SER A 120 -0.52 7.52 20.06
CA SER A 120 -1.12 7.99 21.30
C SER A 120 -0.31 7.51 22.51
N GLU A 121 -0.37 8.26 23.62
CA GLU A 121 0.22 7.88 24.90
C GLU A 121 -0.17 6.45 25.34
N LYS A 122 -1.44 6.10 25.12
CA LYS A 122 -1.99 4.78 25.43
C LYS A 122 -1.27 3.68 24.64
N THR A 123 -1.01 3.92 23.36
CA THR A 123 -0.28 2.98 22.51
C THR A 123 1.17 2.86 22.93
N LEU A 124 1.85 3.98 23.19
CA LEU A 124 3.23 3.96 23.70
C LEU A 124 3.36 3.18 25.01
N GLN A 125 2.40 3.34 25.93
CA GLN A 125 2.36 2.56 27.18
C GLN A 125 2.10 1.08 26.97
N LYS A 126 1.29 0.69 25.96
CA LYS A 126 1.11 -0.72 25.58
C LYS A 126 2.40 -1.28 24.99
N LEU A 127 3.02 -0.56 24.04
CA LEU A 127 4.25 -1.00 23.40
C LEU A 127 5.41 -1.16 24.38
N SER A 128 5.53 -0.27 25.38
CA SER A 128 6.56 -0.40 26.41
C SER A 128 6.44 -1.64 27.28
N LYS A 129 5.25 -2.26 27.34
CA LYS A 129 5.01 -3.53 28.05
C LYS A 129 5.21 -4.76 27.16
N ILE A 130 5.01 -4.61 25.85
CA ILE A 130 5.14 -5.68 24.87
C ILE A 130 6.60 -5.84 24.42
N LEU A 131 7.27 -4.72 24.16
CA LEU A 131 8.60 -4.70 23.56
C LEU A 131 9.70 -4.95 24.60
N PRO A 132 10.74 -5.73 24.26
CA PRO A 132 11.94 -5.82 25.08
C PRO A 132 12.56 -4.45 25.32
N ALA A 133 13.11 -4.24 26.53
CA ALA A 133 13.69 -2.95 26.92
C ALA A 133 14.94 -2.54 26.13
N ILE A 134 15.60 -3.50 25.47
CA ILE A 134 16.87 -3.29 24.74
C ILE A 134 16.71 -3.73 23.29
N GLY A 135 17.25 -2.92 22.37
CA GLY A 135 17.29 -3.23 20.94
C GLY A 135 15.96 -3.07 20.23
N THR A 136 15.02 -2.30 20.80
CA THR A 136 13.70 -2.01 20.24
C THR A 136 13.38 -0.52 20.27
N THR A 137 12.41 -0.11 19.47
CA THR A 137 11.90 1.27 19.46
C THR A 137 10.37 1.25 19.42
N ALA A 138 9.73 1.86 20.41
CA ALA A 138 8.28 1.98 20.47
C ALA A 138 7.73 3.11 19.61
N ALA A 139 8.57 4.08 19.20
CA ALA A 139 8.16 5.15 18.28
C ALA A 139 7.96 4.64 16.85
N ASN A 140 7.35 5.45 16.00
CA ASN A 140 7.18 5.15 14.57
C ASN A 140 8.40 5.63 13.75
N PRO A 141 9.09 4.77 13.01
CA PRO A 141 8.90 3.33 12.83
C PRO A 141 9.13 2.49 14.09
N THR A 142 8.25 1.53 14.35
CA THR A 142 8.39 0.62 15.48
C THR A 142 9.35 -0.51 15.12
N ASP A 143 10.41 -0.64 15.92
CA ASP A 143 11.39 -1.72 15.79
C ASP A 143 11.24 -2.71 16.95
N ILE A 144 10.90 -3.95 16.62
CA ILE A 144 10.79 -5.03 17.63
C ILE A 144 12.09 -5.80 17.83
N GLY A 145 13.15 -5.41 17.09
CA GLY A 145 14.49 -5.99 17.20
C GLY A 145 14.52 -7.51 16.96
N ALA A 146 15.63 -8.12 17.36
CA ALA A 146 15.83 -9.57 17.24
C ALA A 146 14.97 -10.40 18.22
N GLY A 147 14.19 -9.75 19.11
CA GLY A 147 13.32 -10.43 20.06
C GLY A 147 12.28 -11.35 19.39
N VAL A 148 11.93 -11.09 18.15
CA VAL A 148 11.03 -11.94 17.34
C VAL A 148 11.56 -13.36 17.16
N LEU A 149 12.87 -13.58 17.17
CA LEU A 149 13.48 -14.92 17.03
C LEU A 149 13.16 -15.82 18.23
N VAL A 150 12.97 -15.26 19.40
CA VAL A 150 12.65 -15.98 20.64
C VAL A 150 11.17 -15.85 21.03
N ASN A 151 10.48 -14.81 20.60
CA ASN A 151 9.05 -14.61 20.82
C ASN A 151 8.33 -14.23 19.51
N PRO A 152 7.87 -15.22 18.74
CA PRO A 152 7.15 -14.99 17.47
C PRO A 152 5.88 -14.14 17.61
N LYS A 153 5.29 -14.08 18.81
CA LYS A 153 4.07 -13.32 19.09
C LYS A 153 4.27 -11.80 19.10
N LEU A 154 5.53 -11.31 19.16
CA LEU A 154 5.82 -9.88 19.18
C LEU A 154 5.20 -9.14 17.99
N TYR A 155 5.27 -9.69 16.79
CA TYR A 155 4.60 -9.08 15.63
C TYR A 155 3.10 -8.95 15.83
N LYS A 156 2.43 -10.04 16.24
CA LYS A 156 0.98 -10.06 16.45
C LYS A 156 0.52 -9.06 17.48
N GLU A 157 1.16 -9.07 18.66
CA GLU A 157 0.80 -8.21 19.78
C GLU A 157 1.04 -6.73 19.47
N THR A 158 2.19 -6.42 18.84
CA THR A 158 2.54 -5.07 18.42
C THR A 158 1.60 -4.58 17.32
N ALA A 159 1.33 -5.39 16.29
CA ALA A 159 0.42 -5.04 15.20
C ALA A 159 -0.99 -4.73 15.71
N LYS A 160 -1.52 -5.55 16.64
CA LYS A 160 -2.82 -5.31 17.28
C LYS A 160 -2.83 -3.97 18.04
N ALA A 161 -1.79 -3.69 18.83
CA ALA A 161 -1.70 -2.44 19.58
C ALA A 161 -1.67 -1.21 18.64
N LEU A 162 -0.94 -1.28 17.52
CA LEU A 162 -0.88 -0.22 16.51
C LEU A 162 -2.21 -0.04 15.78
N LEU A 163 -2.88 -1.12 15.38
CA LEU A 163 -4.16 -1.05 14.67
C LEU A 163 -5.30 -0.47 15.53
N GLU A 164 -5.21 -0.58 16.86
CA GLU A 164 -6.16 0.03 17.79
C GLU A 164 -5.96 1.54 17.99
N ASP A 165 -4.81 2.10 17.60
CA ASP A 165 -4.51 3.52 17.78
C ASP A 165 -5.28 4.41 16.80
N GLU A 166 -6.10 5.35 17.28
CA GLU A 166 -6.89 6.25 16.43
C GLU A 166 -6.05 7.22 15.59
N ASN A 167 -4.78 7.41 15.94
CA ASN A 167 -3.84 8.24 15.19
C ASN A 167 -3.20 7.51 14.01
N ILE A 168 -3.48 6.22 13.82
CA ILE A 168 -2.97 5.40 12.73
C ILE A 168 -4.10 5.13 11.74
N ASP A 169 -3.88 5.41 10.46
CA ASP A 169 -4.83 5.13 9.39
C ASP A 169 -4.48 3.86 8.63
N MET A 170 -3.21 3.45 8.63
CA MET A 170 -2.71 2.28 7.90
C MET A 170 -1.41 1.75 8.52
N LEU A 171 -1.11 0.46 8.27
CA LEU A 171 0.05 -0.22 8.83
C LEU A 171 0.84 -0.96 7.74
N ILE A 172 2.16 -0.75 7.72
CA ILE A 172 3.12 -1.54 6.96
C ILE A 172 3.87 -2.44 7.93
N ILE A 173 3.86 -3.74 7.70
CA ILE A 173 4.66 -4.71 8.43
C ILE A 173 5.75 -5.24 7.52
N ILE A 174 6.99 -5.21 8.00
CA ILE A 174 8.14 -5.75 7.26
C ILE A 174 8.71 -6.90 8.08
N THR A 175 8.74 -8.08 7.48
CA THR A 175 9.29 -9.29 8.08
C THR A 175 10.07 -10.10 7.03
N GLY A 176 10.77 -11.14 7.43
CA GLY A 176 11.58 -11.97 6.55
C GLY A 176 11.10 -13.42 6.55
N PRO A 177 11.99 -14.36 6.21
CA PRO A 177 11.75 -15.79 6.32
C PRO A 177 11.81 -16.24 7.79
N ASP A 178 10.97 -15.59 8.60
CA ASP A 178 10.86 -15.81 10.03
C ASP A 178 10.10 -17.13 10.34
N ASN A 179 9.88 -17.36 11.62
CA ASN A 179 9.09 -18.50 12.06
C ASN A 179 7.73 -18.54 11.32
N PRO A 180 7.35 -19.67 10.72
CA PRO A 180 6.07 -19.80 10.00
C PRO A 180 4.84 -19.37 10.83
N SER A 181 4.89 -19.51 12.16
CA SER A 181 3.81 -19.06 13.04
C SER A 181 3.61 -17.54 13.00
N THR A 182 4.66 -16.75 12.75
CA THR A 182 4.58 -15.29 12.61
C THR A 182 3.64 -14.91 11.47
N ILE A 183 3.78 -15.55 10.32
CA ILE A 183 2.95 -15.27 9.14
C ILE A 183 1.50 -15.70 9.36
N VAL A 184 1.25 -16.82 10.03
CA VAL A 184 -0.10 -17.26 10.40
C VAL A 184 -0.75 -16.26 11.35
N ASP A 185 -0.03 -15.80 12.35
CA ASP A 185 -0.49 -14.80 13.31
C ASP A 185 -0.77 -13.44 12.66
N LEU A 186 0.09 -12.99 11.74
CA LEU A 186 -0.11 -11.76 10.99
C LEU A 186 -1.29 -11.86 10.01
N ALA A 187 -1.50 -13.01 9.41
CA ALA A 187 -2.65 -13.26 8.56
C ALA A 187 -3.97 -13.17 9.35
N GLU A 188 -4.01 -13.74 10.55
CA GLU A 188 -5.17 -13.60 11.45
C GLU A 188 -5.45 -12.14 11.80
N VAL A 189 -4.40 -11.37 12.12
CA VAL A 189 -4.56 -9.93 12.40
C VAL A 189 -5.08 -9.18 11.19
N ALA A 190 -4.52 -9.43 10.00
CA ALA A 190 -4.91 -8.76 8.76
C ALA A 190 -6.38 -9.02 8.38
N GLN A 191 -6.86 -10.26 8.53
CA GLN A 191 -8.24 -10.62 8.22
C GLN A 191 -9.28 -9.90 9.10
N HIS A 192 -8.90 -9.48 10.30
CA HIS A 192 -9.78 -8.79 11.25
C HIS A 192 -9.49 -7.29 11.36
N ALA A 193 -8.52 -6.78 10.60
CA ALA A 193 -8.13 -5.37 10.66
C ALA A 193 -9.19 -4.46 10.03
N ALA A 194 -9.65 -3.46 10.79
CA ALA A 194 -10.53 -2.42 10.28
C ALA A 194 -9.80 -1.32 9.50
N LYS A 195 -8.47 -1.38 9.48
CA LYS A 195 -7.57 -0.46 8.78
C LYS A 195 -6.71 -1.24 7.78
N PRO A 196 -6.31 -0.65 6.65
CA PRO A 196 -5.44 -1.35 5.71
C PRO A 196 -4.12 -1.70 6.38
N MET A 197 -3.77 -2.98 6.29
CA MET A 197 -2.52 -3.56 6.77
C MET A 197 -1.88 -4.32 5.61
N VAL A 198 -0.68 -3.95 5.23
CA VAL A 198 0.10 -4.62 4.19
C VAL A 198 1.32 -5.30 4.79
N ILE A 199 1.67 -6.46 4.24
CA ILE A 199 2.83 -7.24 4.67
C ILE A 199 3.90 -7.15 3.57
N CYS A 200 5.11 -6.74 3.97
CA CYS A 200 6.30 -6.83 3.15
C CYS A 200 7.13 -8.01 3.61
N LEU A 201 7.40 -8.93 2.70
CA LEU A 201 8.32 -10.04 2.95
C LEU A 201 9.67 -9.74 2.33
N PHE A 202 10.66 -9.54 3.18
CA PHE A 202 12.03 -9.36 2.73
C PHE A 202 12.58 -10.71 2.29
N ASP A 203 12.66 -10.93 0.97
CA ASP A 203 13.09 -12.21 0.42
C ASP A 203 14.60 -12.27 0.31
N ILE A 204 15.20 -13.17 1.07
CA ILE A 204 16.60 -13.52 0.94
C ILE A 204 16.67 -14.91 0.28
N ALA A 205 17.08 -14.94 -0.97
CA ALA A 205 17.31 -16.19 -1.72
C ALA A 205 16.06 -17.06 -2.01
N GLY A 206 14.88 -16.46 -2.18
CA GLY A 206 13.66 -17.21 -2.54
C GLY A 206 13.04 -18.00 -1.39
N LEU A 207 13.33 -17.65 -0.15
CA LEU A 207 12.88 -18.40 1.03
C LEU A 207 11.46 -18.08 1.48
N VAL A 208 10.84 -17.01 0.93
CA VAL A 208 9.50 -16.55 1.36
C VAL A 208 8.37 -17.00 0.45
N GLU A 209 8.62 -17.78 -0.59
CA GLU A 209 7.61 -18.24 -1.55
C GLU A 209 6.41 -18.97 -0.88
N PRO A 210 6.61 -19.87 0.09
CA PRO A 210 5.50 -20.50 0.79
C PRO A 210 4.62 -19.50 1.56
N GLN A 211 5.24 -18.48 2.17
CA GLN A 211 4.55 -17.44 2.91
C GLN A 211 3.74 -16.53 1.96
N ILE A 212 4.29 -16.19 0.80
CA ILE A 212 3.59 -15.43 -0.24
C ILE A 212 2.32 -16.17 -0.66
N LYS A 213 2.46 -17.45 -1.03
CA LYS A 213 1.32 -18.28 -1.45
C LYS A 213 0.25 -18.37 -0.36
N PHE A 214 0.64 -18.61 0.88
CA PHE A 214 -0.27 -18.65 2.01
C PHE A 214 -1.06 -17.36 2.21
N LEU A 215 -0.40 -16.19 2.11
CA LEU A 215 -1.05 -14.88 2.23
C LEU A 215 -1.98 -14.59 1.05
N GLN A 216 -1.57 -14.94 -0.17
CA GLN A 216 -2.37 -14.78 -1.38
C GLN A 216 -3.65 -15.62 -1.36
N GLU A 217 -3.58 -16.89 -0.89
CA GLU A 217 -4.75 -17.76 -0.70
C GLU A 217 -5.77 -17.18 0.30
N LYS A 218 -5.31 -16.30 1.20
CA LYS A 218 -6.16 -15.57 2.15
C LYS A 218 -6.56 -14.18 1.70
N HIS A 219 -6.25 -13.82 0.44
CA HIS A 219 -6.48 -12.49 -0.13
C HIS A 219 -5.82 -11.35 0.64
N ILE A 220 -4.69 -11.63 1.30
CA ILE A 220 -3.90 -10.63 2.01
C ILE A 220 -2.82 -10.10 1.08
N PRO A 221 -2.79 -8.79 0.78
CA PRO A 221 -1.75 -8.21 -0.07
C PRO A 221 -0.36 -8.37 0.55
N VAL A 222 0.56 -8.88 -0.26
CA VAL A 222 1.96 -9.06 0.12
C VAL A 222 2.87 -8.47 -0.95
N TYR A 223 3.91 -7.79 -0.51
CA TYR A 223 4.89 -7.13 -1.38
C TYR A 223 6.31 -7.54 -1.00
N LEU A 224 7.22 -7.59 -1.98
CA LEU A 224 8.64 -7.90 -1.74
C LEU A 224 9.49 -6.63 -1.55
N ASP A 225 8.91 -5.47 -1.78
CA ASP A 225 9.57 -4.18 -1.65
C ASP A 225 8.67 -3.21 -0.85
N PRO A 226 9.17 -2.66 0.27
CA PRO A 226 8.43 -1.67 1.05
C PRO A 226 8.01 -0.42 0.26
N LYS A 227 8.74 -0.06 -0.79
CA LYS A 227 8.35 1.02 -1.70
C LYS A 227 7.03 0.73 -2.41
N ARG A 228 6.82 -0.53 -2.84
CA ARG A 228 5.55 -0.96 -3.47
C ARG A 228 4.40 -0.91 -2.46
N ALA A 229 4.63 -1.35 -1.23
CA ALA A 229 3.65 -1.26 -0.14
C ALA A 229 3.26 0.19 0.16
N ALA A 230 4.24 1.08 0.30
CA ALA A 230 4.02 2.50 0.52
C ALA A 230 3.23 3.12 -0.64
N PHE A 231 3.64 2.82 -1.90
CA PHE A 231 2.96 3.30 -3.11
C PHE A 231 1.48 2.93 -3.13
N VAL A 232 1.15 1.68 -2.88
CA VAL A 232 -0.22 1.21 -2.89
C VAL A 232 -1.07 1.90 -1.81
N LEU A 233 -0.55 2.01 -0.59
CA LEU A 233 -1.25 2.70 0.51
C LEU A 233 -1.47 4.19 0.20
N ALA A 234 -0.52 4.86 -0.45
CA ALA A 234 -0.69 6.23 -0.90
C ALA A 234 -1.81 6.35 -1.96
N LYS A 235 -1.88 5.40 -2.92
CA LYS A 235 -2.97 5.37 -3.90
C LYS A 235 -4.33 5.10 -3.25
N MET A 236 -4.38 4.24 -2.24
CA MET A 236 -5.61 4.00 -1.48
C MET A 236 -6.04 5.24 -0.69
N ALA A 237 -5.09 5.95 -0.05
CA ALA A 237 -5.38 7.19 0.66
C ALA A 237 -5.86 8.30 -0.29
N GLN A 238 -5.24 8.45 -1.46
CA GLN A 238 -5.66 9.38 -2.50
C GLN A 238 -7.10 9.11 -2.97
N TYR A 239 -7.44 7.85 -3.17
CA TYR A 239 -8.80 7.46 -3.56
C TYR A 239 -9.82 7.66 -2.44
N ALA A 240 -9.46 7.36 -1.20
CA ALA A 240 -10.30 7.59 -0.03
C ALA A 240 -10.60 9.09 0.14
N GLU A 241 -9.59 9.96 0.01
CA GLU A 241 -9.74 11.42 0.03
C GLU A 241 -10.67 11.92 -1.09
N TYR A 242 -10.50 11.41 -2.31
CA TYR A 242 -11.40 11.73 -3.43
C TYR A 242 -12.84 11.38 -3.08
N ARG A 243 -13.10 10.20 -2.51
CA ARG A 243 -14.45 9.77 -2.13
C ARG A 243 -15.08 10.59 -1.00
N THR A 244 -14.28 11.11 -0.10
CA THR A 244 -14.76 11.93 1.03
C THR A 244 -15.13 13.36 0.59
N ASN A 245 -14.47 13.88 -0.45
CA ASN A 245 -14.67 15.24 -0.98
C ASN A 245 -15.77 15.31 -2.07
N LEU A 246 -16.59 14.28 -2.21
CA LEU A 246 -17.74 14.22 -3.13
C LEU A 246 -19.03 14.69 -2.48
#